data_6c4a080a290157ca854426563445f2cb
#
_entry.id   6c4a080a290157ca854426563445f2cb
#
_cell.length_a   1.000
_cell.length_b   1.000
_cell.length_c   1.000
_cell.angle_alpha   90.00
_cell.angle_beta   90.00
_cell.angle_gamma   90.00
#
_symmetry.space_group_name_H-M   'P 1'
#
loop_
_entity.id
_entity.type
_entity.pdbx_description
1 polymer ?
#
loop_
_entity_poly.entity_id
_entity_poly.type
_entity_poly.pdbx_seq_one_letter_code
_entity_poly.pdbx_strand_id
1 'polypeptide(L)'
;MLPIVLLLGSLTTVVDAQRRQPTTEASSATGQTDALKALQWRQIGPFRGGRSTAVAGVATQPMVFYFGGVGGGVWKTLDGGINWQAVSDGSVFGTASVGAIGLSDSDANTIYVGMGESPIRGNVSHGDGVYKSTDGGKTWKHTGLEDTRQISRIRVHPKNPDIVYVAAQGHVWGPNQQRGVFRSKDGGKTWEKVLFRSDKAGACDLIIDPTNPNVLYAGFWEVYRKPWTMESGGAGSGIFKSTDGGDTWTEITRNQGLPKGTIGIVGITVSPANSDRLWAIVEAEDGGVFRSDNGGRTWTKTNEQRNLRQRAWYYSRIYADPKNAETVYVLNTGFYRSNDGGRTFTGIGVPHGDNHDLWIAPDDPNRMIESNDGGANVSYNGGRSWSEQDQPTAQFYRVAVDNDFPYHIYGAQQDNSTVRIASRTTGGSINREDWFDVGGGESGWIAPSP
;
A
#
# COMPACT_ATOMS: atom_id res chain seq x y z
N MET A 1 63.44 61.42 -18.92
CA MET A 1 62.72 61.57 -20.19
C MET A 1 61.64 60.54 -20.27
N LEU A 2 60.39 60.93 -19.94
CA LEU A 2 59.22 60.16 -20.14
C LEU A 2 58.60 60.46 -21.50
N PRO A 3 58.05 59.49 -22.22
CA PRO A 3 57.12 59.79 -23.25
C PRO A 3 55.66 59.57 -22.73
N ILE A 4 54.88 60.60 -23.05
CA ILE A 4 53.43 60.65 -22.86
C ILE A 4 52.76 59.72 -23.86
N VAL A 5 51.89 58.84 -23.43
CA VAL A 5 50.98 58.06 -24.28
C VAL A 5 49.59 58.68 -24.18
N LEU A 6 49.11 59.21 -25.30
CA LEU A 6 47.71 59.65 -25.46
C LEU A 6 46.74 58.42 -25.53
N LEU A 7 45.77 58.35 -24.68
CA LEU A 7 44.61 57.47 -24.81
C LEU A 7 43.49 58.20 -25.57
N LEU A 8 43.23 57.75 -26.78
CA LEU A 8 41.97 58.10 -27.49
C LEU A 8 40.82 57.27 -26.94
N GLY A 9 39.89 57.90 -26.24
CA GLY A 9 38.64 57.30 -25.86
C GLY A 9 37.65 57.32 -27.02
N SER A 10 37.25 56.13 -27.46
CA SER A 10 36.09 55.97 -28.35
C SER A 10 34.83 55.83 -27.50
N LEU A 11 33.94 56.83 -27.56
CA LEU A 11 32.58 56.72 -27.08
C LEU A 11 31.78 55.80 -28.02
N THR A 12 31.44 54.61 -27.55
CA THR A 12 30.38 53.81 -28.16
C THR A 12 29.08 54.11 -27.43
N THR A 13 28.16 54.78 -28.12
CA THR A 13 26.79 54.93 -27.68
C THR A 13 26.06 53.59 -27.74
N VAL A 14 25.73 53.04 -26.56
CA VAL A 14 24.85 51.89 -26.47
C VAL A 14 23.41 52.37 -26.69
N VAL A 15 22.85 52.00 -27.84
CA VAL A 15 21.43 52.17 -28.11
C VAL A 15 20.68 51.08 -27.36
N ASP A 16 20.02 51.47 -26.28
CA ASP A 16 19.15 50.59 -25.48
C ASP A 16 17.87 50.28 -26.29
N ALA A 17 17.89 49.17 -27.00
CA ALA A 17 16.69 48.67 -27.65
C ALA A 17 15.78 48.05 -26.60
N GLN A 18 14.91 48.85 -26.02
CA GLN A 18 13.77 48.36 -25.22
C GLN A 18 12.93 47.43 -26.06
N ARG A 19 13.14 46.12 -25.88
CA ARG A 19 12.25 45.07 -26.35
C ARG A 19 10.93 45.21 -25.61
N ARG A 20 9.95 45.84 -26.26
CA ARG A 20 8.53 45.74 -25.82
C ARG A 20 8.17 44.28 -25.78
N GLN A 21 8.03 43.70 -24.59
CA GLN A 21 7.36 42.44 -24.44
C GLN A 21 5.90 42.66 -24.88
N PRO A 22 5.35 41.78 -25.72
CA PRO A 22 3.93 41.82 -25.97
C PRO A 22 3.25 41.49 -24.64
N THR A 23 2.46 42.42 -24.11
CA THR A 23 1.46 42.14 -23.09
C THR A 23 0.45 41.21 -23.74
N THR A 24 0.66 39.90 -23.61
CA THR A 24 -0.43 38.93 -23.73
C THR A 24 -1.37 39.24 -22.58
N GLU A 25 -2.46 39.95 -22.88
CA GLU A 25 -3.63 39.93 -22.02
C GLU A 25 -3.93 38.46 -21.80
N ALA A 26 -3.82 38.02 -20.56
CA ALA A 26 -4.32 36.74 -20.12
C ALA A 26 -5.83 36.78 -20.38
N SER A 27 -6.22 36.26 -21.55
CA SER A 27 -7.62 35.96 -21.85
C SER A 27 -8.11 35.12 -20.67
N SER A 28 -9.03 35.64 -19.93
CA SER A 28 -9.60 35.05 -18.72
C SER A 28 -10.09 33.66 -19.03
N ALA A 29 -9.41 32.66 -18.50
CA ALA A 29 -9.78 31.25 -18.54
C ALA A 29 -11.10 30.95 -17.76
N THR A 30 -11.80 31.97 -17.31
CA THR A 30 -13.05 31.87 -16.54
C THR A 30 -14.24 31.35 -17.35
N GLY A 31 -14.29 31.59 -18.66
CA GLY A 31 -15.39 31.10 -19.50
C GLY A 31 -15.29 29.60 -19.81
N GLN A 32 -14.08 29.04 -19.90
CA GLN A 32 -13.86 27.64 -20.23
C GLN A 32 -14.13 26.70 -19.05
N THR A 33 -13.83 27.15 -17.83
CA THR A 33 -14.13 26.43 -16.58
C THR A 33 -15.63 26.34 -16.30
N ASP A 34 -16.42 27.33 -16.70
CA ASP A 34 -17.87 27.30 -16.49
C ASP A 34 -18.58 26.34 -17.46
N ALA A 35 -18.12 26.23 -18.68
CA ALA A 35 -18.65 25.26 -19.65
C ALA A 35 -18.42 23.80 -19.22
N LEU A 36 -17.31 23.52 -18.52
CA LEU A 36 -16.97 22.18 -18.03
C LEU A 36 -17.72 21.79 -16.75
N LYS A 37 -18.28 22.73 -16.01
CA LYS A 37 -19.06 22.47 -14.78
C LYS A 37 -20.30 21.60 -15.01
N ALA A 38 -20.85 21.59 -16.20
CA ALA A 38 -21.98 20.76 -16.58
C ALA A 38 -21.59 19.30 -16.86
N LEU A 39 -20.30 19.01 -17.03
CA LEU A 39 -19.81 17.66 -17.26
C LEU A 39 -19.81 16.89 -15.94
N GLN A 40 -20.30 15.66 -16.00
CA GLN A 40 -20.29 14.74 -14.87
C GLN A 40 -19.55 13.46 -15.26
N TRP A 41 -18.69 13.00 -14.36
CA TRP A 41 -18.06 11.69 -14.49
C TRP A 41 -19.12 10.60 -14.38
N ARG A 42 -19.05 9.63 -15.26
CA ARG A 42 -19.88 8.43 -15.24
C ARG A 42 -18.98 7.20 -15.21
N GLN A 43 -19.16 6.37 -14.22
CA GLN A 43 -18.47 5.10 -14.13
C GLN A 43 -19.12 4.10 -15.10
N ILE A 44 -18.30 3.41 -15.87
CA ILE A 44 -18.75 2.43 -16.87
C ILE A 44 -18.15 1.04 -16.63
N GLY A 45 -17.34 0.84 -15.58
CA GLY A 45 -16.60 -0.38 -15.34
C GLY A 45 -15.25 -0.42 -16.08
N PRO A 46 -14.70 -1.60 -16.34
CA PRO A 46 -15.25 -2.93 -16.00
C PRO A 46 -15.30 -3.15 -14.49
N PHE A 47 -16.36 -3.83 -14.02
CA PHE A 47 -16.51 -4.21 -12.62
C PHE A 47 -15.81 -5.56 -12.41
N ARG A 48 -14.48 -5.55 -12.29
CA ARG A 48 -13.70 -6.78 -12.11
C ARG A 48 -12.45 -6.59 -11.26
N GLY A 49 -12.43 -5.50 -10.49
CA GLY A 49 -11.37 -5.20 -9.56
C GLY A 49 -10.05 -4.76 -10.20
N GLY A 50 -9.13 -4.38 -9.35
CA GLY A 50 -7.75 -4.01 -9.66
C GLY A 50 -6.97 -3.99 -8.37
N ARG A 51 -5.64 -3.89 -8.45
CA ARG A 51 -4.72 -4.06 -7.32
C ARG A 51 -5.16 -3.34 -6.06
N SER A 52 -5.27 -4.11 -4.98
CA SER A 52 -5.44 -3.64 -3.60
C SER A 52 -4.24 -4.03 -2.75
N THR A 53 -3.72 -3.10 -1.94
CA THR A 53 -2.52 -3.32 -1.13
C THR A 53 -2.77 -3.22 0.37
N ALA A 54 -3.99 -2.89 0.76
CA ALA A 54 -4.36 -2.75 2.16
C ALA A 54 -5.81 -3.17 2.39
N VAL A 55 -6.06 -3.91 3.46
CA VAL A 55 -7.39 -4.32 3.89
C VAL A 55 -7.55 -4.19 5.40
N ALA A 56 -8.80 -3.96 5.84
CA ALA A 56 -9.15 -3.98 7.25
C ALA A 56 -10.62 -4.36 7.43
N GLY A 57 -10.92 -5.09 8.50
CA GLY A 57 -12.29 -5.41 8.93
C GLY A 57 -12.61 -4.76 10.25
N VAL A 58 -13.88 -4.44 10.49
CA VAL A 58 -14.35 -3.93 11.77
C VAL A 58 -14.73 -5.09 12.67
N ALA A 59 -13.97 -5.30 13.76
CA ALA A 59 -14.16 -6.46 14.63
C ALA A 59 -15.59 -6.56 15.17
N THR A 60 -16.17 -5.43 15.59
CA THR A 60 -17.53 -5.35 16.17
C THR A 60 -18.68 -5.26 15.16
N GLN A 61 -18.35 -5.13 13.86
CA GLN A 61 -19.35 -5.01 12.77
C GLN A 61 -19.04 -6.05 11.68
N PRO A 62 -19.58 -7.26 11.77
CA PRO A 62 -19.14 -8.41 10.97
C PRO A 62 -19.25 -8.26 9.45
N MET A 63 -20.10 -7.34 8.98
CA MET A 63 -20.31 -7.09 7.55
C MET A 63 -19.53 -5.90 7.01
N VAL A 64 -18.73 -5.20 7.88
CA VAL A 64 -18.05 -3.96 7.50
C VAL A 64 -16.57 -4.21 7.28
N PHE A 65 -16.11 -3.91 6.07
CA PHE A 65 -14.71 -4.00 5.67
C PHE A 65 -14.30 -2.79 4.85
N TYR A 66 -12.98 -2.60 4.77
CA TYR A 66 -12.35 -1.56 3.95
C TYR A 66 -11.25 -2.18 3.10
N PHE A 67 -11.04 -1.64 1.91
CA PHE A 67 -9.81 -1.89 1.15
C PHE A 67 -9.25 -0.60 0.57
N GLY A 68 -7.94 -0.62 0.32
CA GLY A 68 -7.20 0.46 -0.31
C GLY A 68 -6.64 0.04 -1.66
N GLY A 69 -7.08 0.73 -2.72
CA GLY A 69 -6.63 0.46 -4.09
C GLY A 69 -5.36 1.22 -4.44
N VAL A 70 -4.59 0.68 -5.39
CA VAL A 70 -3.46 1.39 -6.00
C VAL A 70 -4.01 2.37 -7.04
N GLY A 71 -3.93 3.67 -6.72
CA GLY A 71 -4.55 4.71 -7.54
C GLY A 71 -6.08 4.77 -7.45
N GLY A 72 -6.70 3.93 -6.60
CA GLY A 72 -8.15 3.78 -6.49
C GLY A 72 -8.76 4.29 -5.18
N GLY A 73 -7.97 4.86 -4.27
CA GLY A 73 -8.46 5.38 -3.00
C GLY A 73 -8.96 4.31 -2.03
N VAL A 74 -9.82 4.70 -1.11
CA VAL A 74 -10.38 3.86 -0.04
C VAL A 74 -11.82 3.50 -0.33
N TRP A 75 -12.12 2.22 -0.21
CA TRP A 75 -13.43 1.63 -0.43
C TRP A 75 -13.96 0.97 0.84
N LYS A 76 -15.28 0.99 1.02
CA LYS A 76 -15.99 0.42 2.16
C LYS A 76 -17.15 -0.43 1.71
N THR A 77 -17.35 -1.57 2.35
CA THR A 77 -18.57 -2.40 2.27
C THR A 77 -19.31 -2.39 3.61
N LEU A 78 -20.63 -2.51 3.54
CA LEU A 78 -21.52 -2.67 4.70
C LEU A 78 -22.27 -4.00 4.66
N ASP A 79 -22.04 -4.81 3.64
CA ASP A 79 -22.78 -6.05 3.35
C ASP A 79 -21.85 -7.25 3.06
N GLY A 80 -20.65 -7.23 3.65
CA GLY A 80 -19.73 -8.36 3.58
C GLY A 80 -19.02 -8.53 2.25
N GLY A 81 -18.87 -7.46 1.49
CA GLY A 81 -18.15 -7.47 0.22
C GLY A 81 -19.01 -7.68 -1.01
N ILE A 82 -20.35 -7.63 -0.86
CA ILE A 82 -21.29 -7.70 -2.00
C ILE A 82 -21.29 -6.38 -2.77
N ASN A 83 -21.35 -5.25 -2.03
CA ASN A 83 -21.28 -3.92 -2.63
C ASN A 83 -20.17 -3.09 -1.99
N TRP A 84 -19.50 -2.27 -2.81
CA TRP A 84 -18.42 -1.41 -2.37
C TRP A 84 -18.70 0.05 -2.74
N GLN A 85 -18.41 0.95 -1.81
CA GLN A 85 -18.57 2.38 -1.96
C GLN A 85 -17.22 3.07 -1.81
N ALA A 86 -16.87 3.96 -2.74
CA ALA A 86 -15.72 4.84 -2.58
C ALA A 86 -15.99 5.82 -1.43
N VAL A 87 -15.10 5.84 -0.43
CA VAL A 87 -15.23 6.73 0.73
C VAL A 87 -14.14 7.80 0.78
N SER A 88 -13.24 7.81 -0.20
CA SER A 88 -12.20 8.83 -0.36
C SER A 88 -12.49 9.82 -1.46
N ASP A 89 -13.46 9.56 -2.35
CA ASP A 89 -13.77 10.41 -3.48
C ASP A 89 -14.35 11.76 -3.03
N GLY A 90 -13.91 12.84 -3.70
CA GLY A 90 -14.32 14.20 -3.36
C GLY A 90 -13.83 14.71 -1.99
N SER A 91 -12.91 13.99 -1.34
CA SER A 91 -12.32 14.36 -0.06
C SER A 91 -10.94 15.03 -0.24
N VAL A 92 -10.23 15.22 0.87
CA VAL A 92 -8.95 15.97 0.92
C VAL A 92 -7.72 15.17 0.47
N PHE A 93 -7.88 13.95 -0.03
CA PHE A 93 -6.75 13.12 -0.47
C PHE A 93 -5.99 13.76 -1.64
N GLY A 94 -4.71 14.04 -1.44
CA GLY A 94 -3.82 14.59 -2.48
C GLY A 94 -3.28 13.53 -3.44
N THR A 95 -3.26 12.26 -3.02
CA THR A 95 -2.88 11.11 -3.83
C THR A 95 -3.93 9.99 -3.69
N ALA A 96 -3.89 9.00 -4.56
CA ALA A 96 -4.92 7.96 -4.59
C ALA A 96 -4.42 6.55 -4.26
N SER A 97 -3.10 6.34 -4.14
CA SER A 97 -2.53 5.03 -3.82
C SER A 97 -2.48 4.83 -2.31
N VAL A 98 -3.17 3.81 -1.82
CA VAL A 98 -3.22 3.44 -0.40
C VAL A 98 -2.17 2.37 -0.12
N GLY A 99 -1.34 2.58 0.91
CA GLY A 99 -0.33 1.61 1.34
C GLY A 99 -0.72 0.83 2.59
N ALA A 100 -1.52 1.44 3.47
CA ALA A 100 -1.96 0.80 4.72
C ALA A 100 -3.28 1.38 5.23
N ILE A 101 -4.10 0.53 5.87
CA ILE A 101 -5.29 0.93 6.62
C ILE A 101 -5.15 0.42 8.06
N GLY A 102 -5.34 1.32 9.03
CA GLY A 102 -5.38 0.99 10.45
C GLY A 102 -6.74 1.36 11.03
N LEU A 103 -7.48 0.38 11.54
CA LEU A 103 -8.71 0.59 12.30
C LEU A 103 -8.44 0.54 13.79
N SER A 104 -9.24 1.28 14.55
CA SER A 104 -9.22 1.17 16.00
C SER A 104 -10.17 0.07 16.46
N ASP A 105 -9.67 -0.84 17.31
CA ASP A 105 -10.51 -1.88 17.93
C ASP A 105 -11.46 -1.30 18.97
N SER A 106 -11.08 -0.17 19.61
CA SER A 106 -11.88 0.49 20.65
C SER A 106 -12.89 1.50 20.12
N ASP A 107 -12.76 1.93 18.87
CA ASP A 107 -13.70 2.86 18.22
C ASP A 107 -13.79 2.58 16.71
N ALA A 108 -14.84 1.88 16.32
CA ALA A 108 -15.10 1.46 14.94
C ALA A 108 -15.20 2.63 13.92
N ASN A 109 -15.35 3.89 14.38
CA ASN A 109 -15.42 5.05 13.53
C ASN A 109 -14.04 5.68 13.28
N THR A 110 -13.02 5.33 14.09
CA THR A 110 -11.67 5.87 13.92
C THR A 110 -10.84 5.00 12.99
N ILE A 111 -10.44 5.61 11.87
CA ILE A 111 -9.68 4.99 10.78
C ILE A 111 -8.49 5.87 10.45
N TYR A 112 -7.34 5.25 10.25
CA TYR A 112 -6.14 5.89 9.70
C TYR A 112 -5.78 5.24 8.37
N VAL A 113 -5.43 6.05 7.38
CA VAL A 113 -5.00 5.60 6.05
C VAL A 113 -3.63 6.16 5.76
N GLY A 114 -2.68 5.30 5.50
CA GLY A 114 -1.33 5.65 5.05
C GLY A 114 -1.22 5.53 3.55
N MET A 115 -0.73 6.61 2.93
CA MET A 115 -0.68 6.71 1.49
C MET A 115 0.65 6.22 0.93
N GLY A 116 0.62 5.84 -0.35
CA GLY A 116 1.78 5.37 -1.11
C GLY A 116 1.86 3.85 -1.20
N GLU A 117 2.04 3.36 -2.40
CA GLU A 117 2.11 1.95 -2.71
C GLU A 117 3.30 1.29 -2.01
N SER A 118 3.06 0.29 -1.15
CA SER A 118 4.11 -0.37 -0.37
C SER A 118 4.81 -1.53 -1.11
N PRO A 119 4.17 -2.33 -1.98
CA PRO A 119 4.85 -3.27 -2.85
C PRO A 119 5.67 -2.53 -3.92
N ILE A 120 6.99 -2.73 -3.92
CA ILE A 120 7.88 -1.98 -4.79
C ILE A 120 7.96 -2.62 -6.18
N ARG A 121 7.59 -1.87 -7.20
CA ARG A 121 7.66 -2.23 -8.61
C ARG A 121 8.26 -1.09 -9.45
N GLY A 122 8.33 -1.24 -10.78
CA GLY A 122 8.96 -0.25 -11.67
C GLY A 122 8.27 1.12 -11.72
N ASN A 123 7.00 1.18 -11.39
CA ASN A 123 6.16 2.38 -11.44
C ASN A 123 5.39 2.60 -10.13
N VAL A 124 6.03 2.31 -9.00
CA VAL A 124 5.43 2.47 -7.66
C VAL A 124 4.97 3.91 -7.44
N SER A 125 3.71 4.05 -7.02
CA SER A 125 3.09 5.35 -6.75
C SER A 125 3.43 5.84 -5.36
N HIS A 126 3.77 7.12 -5.24
CA HIS A 126 4.00 7.76 -3.95
C HIS A 126 2.69 8.21 -3.30
N GLY A 127 2.74 8.34 -1.98
CA GLY A 127 1.71 8.95 -1.16
C GLY A 127 2.15 10.31 -0.63
N ASP A 128 1.30 10.90 0.18
CA ASP A 128 1.46 12.21 0.80
C ASP A 128 1.16 12.20 2.31
N GLY A 129 1.38 11.06 2.96
CA GLY A 129 1.28 10.95 4.42
C GLY A 129 0.07 10.18 4.92
N VAL A 130 -0.49 10.62 6.04
CA VAL A 130 -1.55 9.93 6.78
C VAL A 130 -2.83 10.75 6.81
N TYR A 131 -3.95 10.08 6.59
CA TYR A 131 -5.29 10.63 6.74
C TYR A 131 -6.05 9.92 7.86
N LYS A 132 -6.87 10.66 8.60
CA LYS A 132 -7.73 10.16 9.68
C LYS A 132 -9.19 10.47 9.40
N SER A 133 -10.04 9.50 9.66
CA SER A 133 -11.49 9.63 9.79
C SER A 133 -11.90 9.31 11.22
N THR A 134 -12.94 9.98 11.75
CA THR A 134 -13.57 9.68 13.04
C THR A 134 -15.07 9.43 12.91
N ASP A 135 -15.55 9.20 11.69
CA ASP A 135 -16.96 8.98 11.36
C ASP A 135 -17.18 7.78 10.41
N GLY A 136 -16.24 6.82 10.45
CA GLY A 136 -16.33 5.59 9.66
C GLY A 136 -16.07 5.81 8.17
N GLY A 137 -15.24 6.81 7.83
CA GLY A 137 -14.82 7.11 6.46
C GLY A 137 -15.72 8.08 5.72
N LYS A 138 -16.67 8.75 6.39
CA LYS A 138 -17.53 9.77 5.74
C LYS A 138 -16.77 11.06 5.48
N THR A 139 -15.91 11.46 6.41
CA THR A 139 -15.01 12.61 6.26
C THR A 139 -13.60 12.27 6.65
N TRP A 140 -12.64 12.98 6.07
CA TRP A 140 -11.21 12.73 6.26
C TRP A 140 -10.45 14.02 6.57
N LYS A 141 -9.40 13.87 7.36
CA LYS A 141 -8.46 14.94 7.67
C LYS A 141 -7.05 14.46 7.42
N HIS A 142 -6.26 15.23 6.69
CA HIS A 142 -4.82 14.99 6.57
C HIS A 142 -4.14 15.29 7.93
N THR A 143 -3.24 14.40 8.36
CA THR A 143 -2.64 14.45 9.70
C THR A 143 -1.11 14.50 9.66
N GLY A 144 -0.50 14.73 8.48
CA GLY A 144 0.94 14.92 8.34
C GLY A 144 1.67 13.69 7.77
N LEU A 145 2.99 13.69 7.93
CA LEU A 145 3.92 12.70 7.38
C LEU A 145 4.00 12.68 5.84
N GLU A 146 3.83 13.83 5.19
CA GLU A 146 3.76 14.01 3.73
C GLU A 146 4.97 13.40 3.02
N ASP A 147 6.16 13.57 3.56
CA ASP A 147 7.40 13.14 2.94
C ASP A 147 7.76 11.66 3.20
N THR A 148 6.89 10.91 3.89
CA THR A 148 7.11 9.46 4.10
C THR A 148 6.91 8.67 2.81
N ARG A 149 6.19 9.17 1.85
CA ARG A 149 5.94 8.68 0.49
C ARG A 149 5.31 7.29 0.41
N GLN A 150 5.90 6.27 1.04
CA GLN A 150 5.38 4.91 1.08
C GLN A 150 5.18 4.47 2.53
N ILE A 151 3.94 4.28 2.92
CA ILE A 151 3.55 3.78 4.25
C ILE A 151 3.13 2.32 4.11
N SER A 152 3.87 1.44 4.76
CA SER A 152 3.68 -0.02 4.64
C SER A 152 2.72 -0.60 5.67
N ARG A 153 2.60 0.04 6.85
CA ARG A 153 1.72 -0.39 7.93
C ARG A 153 1.26 0.78 8.79
N ILE A 154 0.03 0.67 9.26
CA ILE A 154 -0.51 1.47 10.36
C ILE A 154 -1.02 0.52 11.43
N ARG A 155 -0.71 0.80 12.70
CA ARG A 155 -1.21 0.07 13.85
C ARG A 155 -1.77 1.05 14.86
N VAL A 156 -3.04 0.89 15.16
CA VAL A 156 -3.72 1.66 16.20
C VAL A 156 -3.67 0.85 17.50
N HIS A 157 -3.40 1.54 18.60
CA HIS A 157 -3.37 0.89 19.92
C HIS A 157 -4.78 0.35 20.25
N PRO A 158 -4.91 -0.92 20.68
CA PRO A 158 -6.22 -1.59 20.77
C PRO A 158 -7.21 -0.95 21.75
N LYS A 159 -6.71 -0.19 22.75
CA LYS A 159 -7.54 0.43 23.79
C LYS A 159 -7.58 1.96 23.72
N ASN A 160 -6.80 2.59 22.83
CA ASN A 160 -6.75 4.05 22.72
C ASN A 160 -6.58 4.46 21.24
N PRO A 161 -7.64 4.97 20.59
CA PRO A 161 -7.61 5.34 19.17
C PRO A 161 -6.67 6.51 18.85
N ASP A 162 -6.22 7.26 19.86
CA ASP A 162 -5.30 8.38 19.66
C ASP A 162 -3.82 7.98 19.68
N ILE A 163 -3.51 6.74 20.10
CA ILE A 163 -2.15 6.18 19.99
C ILE A 163 -2.07 5.38 18.70
N VAL A 164 -1.24 5.84 17.76
CA VAL A 164 -1.08 5.22 16.45
C VAL A 164 0.39 5.19 16.04
N TYR A 165 0.78 4.08 15.42
CA TYR A 165 2.12 3.84 14.90
C TYR A 165 2.06 3.67 13.39
N VAL A 166 3.02 4.26 12.70
CA VAL A 166 3.15 4.24 11.24
C VAL A 166 4.52 3.72 10.86
N ALA A 167 4.54 2.65 10.08
CA ALA A 167 5.76 2.14 9.46
C ALA A 167 5.93 2.77 8.08
N ALA A 168 6.95 3.60 7.91
CA ALA A 168 7.26 4.29 6.68
C ALA A 168 8.50 3.68 6.01
N GLN A 169 8.33 3.14 4.81
CA GLN A 169 9.45 2.75 3.94
C GLN A 169 10.22 3.98 3.47
N GLY A 170 9.54 5.12 3.39
CA GLY A 170 10.08 6.35 2.87
C GLY A 170 10.24 6.32 1.35
N HIS A 171 10.98 7.27 0.83
CA HIS A 171 11.19 7.49 -0.59
C HIS A 171 12.08 6.39 -1.20
N VAL A 172 11.51 5.48 -1.98
CA VAL A 172 12.22 4.29 -2.49
C VAL A 172 13.22 4.58 -3.62
N TRP A 173 13.13 5.75 -4.25
CA TRP A 173 13.99 6.18 -5.36
C TRP A 173 15.28 6.86 -4.91
N GLY A 174 15.50 7.04 -3.63
CA GLY A 174 16.69 7.66 -3.07
C GLY A 174 16.69 7.70 -1.55
N PRO A 175 17.84 8.00 -0.94
CA PRO A 175 17.94 8.20 0.49
C PRO A 175 17.06 9.36 0.97
N ASN A 176 16.44 9.21 2.15
CA ASN A 176 15.71 10.29 2.80
C ASN A 176 15.54 10.05 4.31
N GLN A 177 15.33 11.13 5.04
CA GLN A 177 15.19 11.10 6.50
C GLN A 177 13.78 10.69 6.97
N GLN A 178 12.78 10.60 6.07
CA GLN A 178 11.39 10.32 6.43
C GLN A 178 11.06 8.81 6.34
N ARG A 179 11.98 8.01 6.85
CA ARG A 179 11.90 6.55 6.98
C ARG A 179 11.84 6.16 8.45
N GLY A 180 11.25 5.02 8.74
CA GLY A 180 11.25 4.44 10.07
C GLY A 180 9.86 4.25 10.67
N VAL A 181 9.79 4.17 12.00
CA VAL A 181 8.53 4.09 12.72
C VAL A 181 8.23 5.44 13.35
N PHE A 182 7.03 5.94 13.06
CA PHE A 182 6.49 7.15 13.66
C PHE A 182 5.36 6.78 14.61
N ARG A 183 5.23 7.55 15.69
CA ARG A 183 4.17 7.40 16.69
C ARG A 183 3.47 8.73 16.91
N SER A 184 2.15 8.70 17.02
CA SER A 184 1.34 9.78 17.59
C SER A 184 0.70 9.29 18.88
N LYS A 185 0.56 10.18 19.88
CA LYS A 185 -0.17 9.95 21.14
C LYS A 185 -1.41 10.85 21.26
N ASP A 186 -1.71 11.64 20.22
CA ASP A 186 -2.77 12.67 20.19
C ASP A 186 -3.67 12.57 18.96
N GLY A 187 -3.77 11.40 18.40
CA GLY A 187 -4.65 11.13 17.26
C GLY A 187 -4.15 11.67 15.94
N GLY A 188 -2.83 11.76 15.76
CA GLY A 188 -2.19 12.21 14.53
C GLY A 188 -2.02 13.74 14.44
N LYS A 189 -2.22 14.49 15.54
CA LYS A 189 -1.95 15.93 15.54
C LYS A 189 -0.46 16.22 15.55
N THR A 190 0.31 15.40 16.27
CA THR A 190 1.77 15.44 16.29
C THR A 190 2.36 14.07 16.10
N TRP A 191 3.57 14.01 15.53
CA TRP A 191 4.28 12.78 15.22
C TRP A 191 5.71 12.80 15.77
N GLU A 192 6.08 11.73 16.42
CA GLU A 192 7.43 11.44 16.90
C GLU A 192 8.04 10.31 16.10
N LYS A 193 9.26 10.46 15.60
CA LYS A 193 10.01 9.37 14.97
C LYS A 193 10.67 8.54 16.07
N VAL A 194 10.04 7.42 16.44
CA VAL A 194 10.46 6.58 17.56
C VAL A 194 11.49 5.50 17.19
N LEU A 195 11.63 5.20 15.89
CA LEU A 195 12.68 4.30 15.40
C LEU A 195 13.18 4.77 14.04
N PHE A 196 14.45 5.05 13.96
CA PHE A 196 15.16 5.40 12.71
C PHE A 196 16.47 4.62 12.64
N ARG A 197 16.75 4.00 11.50
CA ARG A 197 17.97 3.24 11.29
C ARG A 197 18.99 3.96 10.42
N SER A 198 18.56 4.39 9.26
CA SER A 198 19.38 5.15 8.32
C SER A 198 18.48 5.82 7.27
N ASP A 199 19.04 6.69 6.47
CA ASP A 199 18.38 7.31 5.31
C ASP A 199 18.11 6.34 4.14
N LYS A 200 18.58 5.08 4.22
CA LYS A 200 18.41 4.03 3.22
C LYS A 200 17.43 2.95 3.65
N ALA A 201 17.21 2.76 4.95
CA ALA A 201 16.38 1.71 5.49
C ALA A 201 15.10 2.26 6.12
N GLY A 202 13.95 1.78 5.67
CA GLY A 202 12.64 2.14 6.20
C GLY A 202 11.91 0.96 6.84
N ALA A 203 10.88 1.25 7.62
CA ALA A 203 10.04 0.21 8.21
C ALA A 203 9.11 -0.38 7.14
N CYS A 204 9.25 -1.68 6.87
CA CYS A 204 8.44 -2.42 5.90
C CYS A 204 7.32 -3.23 6.55
N ASP A 205 7.42 -3.52 7.84
CA ASP A 205 6.37 -4.18 8.61
C ASP A 205 6.36 -3.69 10.07
N LEU A 206 5.20 -3.81 10.73
CA LEU A 206 5.00 -3.38 12.11
C LEU A 206 3.83 -4.14 12.72
N ILE A 207 4.02 -4.67 13.93
CA ILE A 207 2.98 -5.34 14.69
C ILE A 207 3.01 -4.89 16.15
N ILE A 208 1.83 -4.69 16.74
CA ILE A 208 1.61 -4.53 18.18
C ILE A 208 1.16 -5.87 18.72
N ASP A 209 1.69 -6.29 19.84
CA ASP A 209 1.15 -7.44 20.57
C ASP A 209 -0.25 -7.09 21.12
N PRO A 210 -1.32 -7.74 20.63
CA PRO A 210 -2.68 -7.38 21.03
C PRO A 210 -2.98 -7.67 22.50
N THR A 211 -2.19 -8.53 23.16
CA THR A 211 -2.34 -8.84 24.59
C THR A 211 -1.55 -7.91 25.49
N ASN A 212 -0.44 -7.36 24.97
CA ASN A 212 0.40 -6.37 25.65
C ASN A 212 0.82 -5.25 24.68
N PRO A 213 0.04 -4.19 24.52
CA PRO A 213 0.32 -3.14 23.54
C PRO A 213 1.62 -2.35 23.76
N ASN A 214 2.31 -2.53 24.89
CA ASN A 214 3.65 -1.99 25.08
C ASN A 214 4.71 -2.75 24.29
N VAL A 215 4.40 -3.97 23.82
CA VAL A 215 5.31 -4.79 23.03
C VAL A 215 5.02 -4.58 21.55
N LEU A 216 6.06 -4.12 20.83
CA LEU A 216 5.99 -3.93 19.38
C LEU A 216 7.17 -4.62 18.70
N TYR A 217 6.95 -5.03 17.46
CA TYR A 217 7.99 -5.53 16.59
C TYR A 217 7.93 -4.78 15.25
N ALA A 218 9.09 -4.43 14.71
CA ALA A 218 9.22 -3.75 13.43
C ALA A 218 10.22 -4.47 12.53
N GLY A 219 9.83 -4.69 11.27
CA GLY A 219 10.72 -5.10 10.19
C GLY A 219 11.27 -3.88 9.46
N PHE A 220 12.58 -3.85 9.23
CA PHE A 220 13.24 -2.80 8.46
C PHE A 220 13.83 -3.38 7.18
N TRP A 221 13.79 -2.59 6.13
CA TRP A 221 14.29 -2.94 4.82
C TRP A 221 15.13 -1.82 4.24
N GLU A 222 16.41 -2.10 3.98
CA GLU A 222 17.26 -1.25 3.17
C GLU A 222 16.99 -1.56 1.71
N VAL A 223 16.44 -0.59 0.98
CA VAL A 223 16.03 -0.75 -0.41
C VAL A 223 16.27 0.52 -1.20
N TYR A 224 16.74 0.34 -2.43
CA TYR A 224 16.89 1.41 -3.38
C TYR A 224 16.39 0.96 -4.76
N ARG A 225 15.36 1.64 -5.27
CA ARG A 225 14.81 1.40 -6.61
C ARG A 225 15.44 2.34 -7.61
N LYS A 226 15.95 1.79 -8.70
CA LYS A 226 16.39 2.52 -9.89
C LYS A 226 15.52 2.11 -11.08
N PRO A 227 15.42 2.92 -12.15
CA PRO A 227 14.63 2.55 -13.33
C PRO A 227 15.01 1.18 -13.93
N TRP A 228 16.27 0.81 -13.86
CA TRP A 228 16.83 -0.41 -14.46
C TRP A 228 17.19 -1.51 -13.46
N THR A 229 17.12 -1.27 -12.15
CA THR A 229 17.46 -2.27 -11.12
C THR A 229 16.83 -1.92 -9.78
N MET A 230 16.86 -2.87 -8.87
CA MET A 230 16.51 -2.70 -7.48
C MET A 230 17.58 -3.34 -6.60
N GLU A 231 18.06 -2.60 -5.63
CA GLU A 231 18.95 -3.09 -4.58
C GLU A 231 18.11 -3.45 -3.37
N SER A 232 18.12 -4.71 -2.95
CA SER A 232 17.38 -5.22 -1.80
C SER A 232 18.35 -5.76 -0.76
N GLY A 233 18.22 -5.26 0.46
CA GLY A 233 19.02 -5.70 1.59
C GLY A 233 20.25 -4.87 1.86
N GLY A 234 20.67 -4.89 3.11
CA GLY A 234 21.85 -4.17 3.60
C GLY A 234 21.93 -4.15 5.11
N ALA A 235 22.90 -3.40 5.63
CA ALA A 235 23.14 -3.26 7.07
C ALA A 235 21.98 -2.58 7.84
N GLY A 236 21.11 -1.87 7.12
CA GLY A 236 19.94 -1.23 7.69
C GLY A 236 18.72 -2.14 7.80
N SER A 237 18.70 -3.29 7.10
CA SER A 237 17.61 -4.25 7.19
C SER A 237 17.70 -5.04 8.51
N GLY A 238 16.53 -5.37 9.09
CA GLY A 238 16.51 -6.16 10.30
C GLY A 238 15.19 -6.18 11.04
N ILE A 239 15.22 -6.73 12.23
CA ILE A 239 14.07 -6.87 13.14
C ILE A 239 14.38 -6.14 14.44
N PHE A 240 13.41 -5.35 14.90
CA PHE A 240 13.50 -4.55 16.12
C PHE A 240 12.32 -4.86 17.03
N LYS A 241 12.57 -4.84 18.34
CA LYS A 241 11.57 -5.05 19.40
C LYS A 241 11.57 -3.87 20.35
N SER A 242 10.38 -3.41 20.73
CA SER A 242 10.15 -2.52 21.88
C SER A 242 9.33 -3.25 22.93
N THR A 243 9.49 -2.89 24.21
CA THR A 243 8.70 -3.39 25.34
C THR A 243 8.10 -2.27 26.19
N ASP A 244 8.20 -1.04 25.73
CA ASP A 244 7.80 0.19 26.43
C ASP A 244 6.95 1.13 25.54
N GLY A 245 6.19 0.56 24.60
CA GLY A 245 5.32 1.34 23.71
C GLY A 245 6.09 2.12 22.66
N GLY A 246 7.29 1.69 22.30
CA GLY A 246 8.13 2.31 21.30
C GLY A 246 9.03 3.43 21.82
N ASP A 247 9.14 3.64 23.13
CA ASP A 247 10.06 4.63 23.68
C ASP A 247 11.53 4.20 23.49
N THR A 248 11.81 2.89 23.63
CA THR A 248 13.12 2.30 23.28
C THR A 248 12.96 1.07 22.39
N TRP A 249 13.99 0.79 21.58
CA TRP A 249 14.02 -0.33 20.66
C TRP A 249 15.33 -1.11 20.77
N THR A 250 15.22 -2.43 20.78
CA THR A 250 16.34 -3.37 20.74
C THR A 250 16.37 -4.08 19.39
N GLU A 251 17.51 -4.07 18.72
CA GLU A 251 17.71 -4.86 17.52
C GLU A 251 17.84 -6.35 17.87
N ILE A 252 17.02 -7.19 17.26
CA ILE A 252 17.01 -8.64 17.42
C ILE A 252 17.36 -9.40 16.13
N THR A 253 17.82 -8.69 15.11
CA THR A 253 18.17 -9.20 13.77
C THR A 253 19.12 -10.38 13.80
N ARG A 254 20.08 -10.38 14.73
CA ARG A 254 21.15 -11.38 14.83
C ARG A 254 20.97 -12.35 15.98
N ASN A 255 19.77 -12.40 16.57
CA ASN A 255 19.46 -13.37 17.60
C ASN A 255 19.64 -14.78 17.06
N GLN A 256 20.00 -15.71 17.98
CA GLN A 256 20.30 -17.09 17.62
C GLN A 256 19.18 -17.71 16.77
N GLY A 257 19.56 -18.32 15.64
CA GLY A 257 18.68 -19.00 14.71
C GLY A 257 18.24 -18.18 13.50
N LEU A 258 18.39 -16.84 13.52
CA LEU A 258 18.15 -15.99 12.34
C LEU A 258 19.36 -15.95 11.40
N PRO A 259 19.17 -15.57 10.13
CA PRO A 259 20.23 -15.44 9.13
C PRO A 259 21.36 -14.51 9.58
N LYS A 260 22.60 -14.89 9.24
CA LYS A 260 23.80 -14.10 9.58
C LYS A 260 24.29 -13.22 8.43
N GLY A 261 23.93 -13.56 7.20
CA GLY A 261 24.28 -12.84 5.99
C GLY A 261 23.47 -11.55 5.78
N THR A 262 23.50 -11.02 4.58
CA THR A 262 22.66 -9.88 4.19
C THR A 262 21.20 -10.25 4.28
N ILE A 263 20.41 -9.36 4.90
CA ILE A 263 18.95 -9.48 5.02
C ILE A 263 18.31 -8.42 4.13
N GLY A 264 17.31 -8.81 3.37
CA GLY A 264 16.42 -7.96 2.61
C GLY A 264 15.16 -7.59 3.39
N ILE A 265 14.01 -7.71 2.75
CA ILE A 265 12.72 -7.43 3.38
C ILE A 265 12.37 -8.49 4.45
N VAL A 266 11.68 -8.05 5.49
CA VAL A 266 11.20 -8.92 6.58
C VAL A 266 9.72 -8.66 6.84
N GLY A 267 8.92 -9.73 6.85
CA GLY A 267 7.59 -9.73 7.45
C GLY A 267 7.64 -10.35 8.84
N ILE A 268 6.89 -9.80 9.80
CA ILE A 268 6.86 -10.27 11.18
C ILE A 268 5.45 -10.26 11.77
N THR A 269 5.13 -11.28 12.58
CA THR A 269 3.87 -11.35 13.31
C THR A 269 4.05 -11.98 14.67
N VAL A 270 3.21 -11.60 15.63
CA VAL A 270 3.08 -12.20 16.96
C VAL A 270 1.73 -12.92 17.04
N SER A 271 1.70 -14.08 17.69
CA SER A 271 0.46 -14.81 17.89
C SER A 271 -0.41 -14.15 18.99
N PRO A 272 -1.65 -13.75 18.66
CA PRO A 272 -2.57 -13.27 19.71
C PRO A 272 -2.96 -14.36 20.73
N ALA A 273 -2.86 -15.63 20.33
CA ALA A 273 -3.13 -16.77 21.20
C ALA A 273 -1.94 -17.14 22.13
N ASN A 274 -0.73 -16.64 21.82
CA ASN A 274 0.48 -16.86 22.61
C ASN A 274 1.53 -15.79 22.29
N SER A 275 1.66 -14.76 23.09
CA SER A 275 2.56 -13.62 22.85
C SER A 275 4.06 -13.96 22.84
N ASP A 276 4.46 -15.11 23.40
CA ASP A 276 5.84 -15.60 23.27
C ASP A 276 6.12 -16.17 21.87
N ARG A 277 5.07 -16.48 21.10
CA ARG A 277 5.21 -17.05 19.76
C ARG A 277 5.20 -15.96 18.69
N LEU A 278 6.27 -15.95 17.91
CA LEU A 278 6.42 -15.09 16.75
C LEU A 278 6.78 -15.91 15.52
N TRP A 279 6.42 -15.38 14.37
CA TRP A 279 6.96 -15.82 13.09
C TRP A 279 7.56 -14.63 12.34
N ALA A 280 8.62 -14.91 11.60
CA ALA A 280 9.20 -13.99 10.64
C ALA A 280 9.42 -14.70 9.31
N ILE A 281 9.10 -14.02 8.20
CA ILE A 281 9.54 -14.41 6.87
C ILE A 281 10.66 -13.49 6.45
N VAL A 282 11.82 -14.05 6.09
CA VAL A 282 13.05 -13.29 5.91
C VAL A 282 13.63 -13.53 4.52
N GLU A 283 13.83 -12.46 3.77
CA GLU A 283 14.61 -12.47 2.54
C GLU A 283 16.11 -12.49 2.90
N ALA A 284 16.75 -13.60 2.62
CA ALA A 284 18.19 -13.81 2.78
C ALA A 284 18.61 -15.01 1.95
N GLU A 285 19.92 -15.24 1.76
CA GLU A 285 20.43 -16.43 1.10
C GLU A 285 19.96 -17.69 1.83
N ASP A 286 20.13 -17.72 3.15
CA ASP A 286 19.63 -18.74 4.07
C ASP A 286 18.25 -18.42 4.67
N GLY A 287 17.48 -17.59 3.97
CA GLY A 287 16.16 -17.11 4.38
C GLY A 287 15.10 -18.22 4.43
N GLY A 288 13.92 -17.87 4.93
CA GLY A 288 12.80 -18.78 5.11
C GLY A 288 11.75 -18.22 6.05
N VAL A 289 10.90 -19.11 6.56
CA VAL A 289 10.00 -18.84 7.69
C VAL A 289 10.69 -19.28 8.97
N PHE A 290 10.76 -18.36 9.91
CA PHE A 290 11.37 -18.57 11.24
C PHE A 290 10.32 -18.45 12.32
N ARG A 291 10.40 -19.29 13.37
CA ARG A 291 9.55 -19.24 14.54
C ARG A 291 10.37 -19.02 15.80
N SER A 292 9.88 -18.18 16.67
CA SER A 292 10.33 -18.03 18.04
C SER A 292 9.21 -18.44 19.00
N ASP A 293 9.57 -19.10 20.11
CA ASP A 293 8.65 -19.47 21.19
C ASP A 293 9.03 -18.76 22.52
N ASN A 294 9.82 -17.69 22.45
CA ASN A 294 10.31 -16.97 23.61
C ASN A 294 10.45 -15.44 23.38
N GLY A 295 9.50 -14.88 22.64
CA GLY A 295 9.43 -13.44 22.39
C GLY A 295 10.57 -12.88 21.54
N GLY A 296 11.12 -13.68 20.62
CA GLY A 296 12.18 -13.28 19.70
C GLY A 296 13.60 -13.43 20.22
N ARG A 297 13.80 -14.06 21.39
CA ARG A 297 15.15 -14.28 21.94
C ARG A 297 15.94 -15.31 21.14
N THR A 298 15.30 -16.40 20.73
CA THR A 298 15.88 -17.41 19.83
C THR A 298 14.87 -17.82 18.79
N TRP A 299 15.37 -18.29 17.64
CA TRP A 299 14.56 -18.62 16.47
C TRP A 299 14.93 -19.99 15.92
N THR A 300 13.97 -20.63 15.29
CA THR A 300 14.14 -21.87 14.53
C THR A 300 13.60 -21.65 13.12
N LYS A 301 14.38 -21.95 12.09
CA LYS A 301 13.88 -21.98 10.72
C LYS A 301 12.94 -23.19 10.60
N THR A 302 11.65 -22.90 10.35
CA THR A 302 10.61 -23.94 10.26
C THR A 302 10.34 -24.35 8.82
N ASN A 303 10.57 -23.44 7.86
CA ASN A 303 10.32 -23.72 6.46
C ASN A 303 11.24 -22.89 5.55
N GLU A 304 11.68 -23.48 4.44
CA GLU A 304 12.57 -22.83 3.46
C GLU A 304 12.02 -22.87 2.01
N GLN A 305 10.77 -23.27 1.85
CA GLN A 305 10.14 -23.38 0.53
C GLN A 305 10.18 -22.03 -0.20
N ARG A 306 10.65 -22.06 -1.44
CA ARG A 306 10.85 -20.86 -2.23
C ARG A 306 9.53 -20.17 -2.62
N ASN A 307 8.46 -20.92 -2.83
CA ASN A 307 7.13 -20.37 -3.17
C ASN A 307 6.56 -19.46 -2.10
N LEU A 308 7.00 -19.57 -0.83
CA LEU A 308 6.58 -18.68 0.25
C LEU A 308 7.30 -17.33 0.23
N ARG A 309 8.44 -17.22 -0.47
CA ARG A 309 9.32 -16.04 -0.46
C ARG A 309 9.86 -15.64 -1.84
N GLN A 310 9.27 -16.15 -2.92
CA GLN A 310 9.63 -15.69 -4.27
C GLN A 310 9.20 -14.24 -4.47
N ARG A 311 9.94 -13.48 -5.27
CA ARG A 311 9.73 -12.03 -5.46
C ARG A 311 9.58 -11.30 -4.11
N ALA A 312 10.48 -11.61 -3.16
CA ALA A 312 10.38 -11.15 -1.77
C ALA A 312 10.21 -9.62 -1.64
N TRP A 313 10.85 -8.87 -2.53
CA TRP A 313 10.76 -7.42 -2.63
C TRP A 313 9.35 -6.90 -2.96
N TYR A 314 8.44 -7.74 -3.44
CA TYR A 314 7.06 -7.38 -3.78
C TYR A 314 6.05 -7.86 -2.73
N TYR A 315 6.36 -8.94 -2.03
CA TYR A 315 5.51 -9.59 -1.03
C TYR A 315 6.15 -9.59 0.36
N SER A 316 6.26 -10.77 0.99
CA SER A 316 6.85 -11.03 2.30
C SER A 316 5.95 -10.61 3.45
N ARG A 317 4.70 -11.07 3.41
CA ARG A 317 3.72 -10.87 4.48
C ARG A 317 3.42 -12.18 5.21
N ILE A 318 3.33 -12.09 6.54
CA ILE A 318 3.04 -13.23 7.40
C ILE A 318 2.06 -12.80 8.50
N TYR A 319 1.05 -13.64 8.79
CA TYR A 319 -0.03 -13.31 9.70
C TYR A 319 -0.34 -14.50 10.61
N ALA A 320 -0.40 -14.28 11.93
CA ALA A 320 -0.81 -15.28 12.88
C ALA A 320 -2.34 -15.37 12.98
N ASP A 321 -2.83 -16.59 13.16
CA ASP A 321 -4.23 -16.82 13.50
C ASP A 321 -4.52 -16.27 14.91
N PRO A 322 -5.62 -15.55 15.12
CA PRO A 322 -5.92 -14.93 16.41
C PRO A 322 -6.26 -15.91 17.52
N LYS A 323 -6.69 -17.14 17.20
CA LYS A 323 -7.15 -18.16 18.16
C LYS A 323 -6.26 -19.38 18.27
N ASN A 324 -5.47 -19.67 17.23
CA ASN A 324 -4.64 -20.87 17.18
C ASN A 324 -3.17 -20.53 17.03
N ALA A 325 -2.40 -20.74 18.09
CA ALA A 325 -0.96 -20.48 18.10
C ALA A 325 -0.13 -21.38 17.17
N GLU A 326 -0.69 -22.39 16.53
CA GLU A 326 0.00 -23.23 15.53
C GLU A 326 -0.37 -22.83 14.08
N THR A 327 -1.35 -21.91 13.90
CA THR A 327 -1.79 -21.50 12.57
C THR A 327 -1.17 -20.16 12.17
N VAL A 328 -0.58 -20.14 10.97
CA VAL A 328 0.04 -18.95 10.39
C VAL A 328 -0.19 -18.93 8.88
N TYR A 329 -0.35 -17.74 8.34
CA TYR A 329 -0.61 -17.48 6.92
C TYR A 329 0.58 -16.73 6.31
N VAL A 330 0.91 -17.07 5.06
CA VAL A 330 1.92 -16.37 4.26
C VAL A 330 1.28 -15.93 2.95
N LEU A 331 1.46 -14.66 2.63
CA LEU A 331 1.03 -14.05 1.38
C LEU A 331 2.24 -13.86 0.47
N ASN A 332 2.07 -14.34 -0.76
CA ASN A 332 3.02 -14.24 -1.85
C ASN A 332 2.26 -14.25 -3.18
N THR A 333 2.83 -14.75 -4.28
CA THR A 333 2.07 -15.01 -5.52
C THR A 333 0.85 -15.90 -5.26
N GLY A 334 0.97 -16.86 -4.32
CA GLY A 334 -0.14 -17.62 -3.76
C GLY A 334 -0.43 -17.22 -2.32
N PHE A 335 -1.58 -17.63 -1.80
CA PHE A 335 -1.97 -17.53 -0.41
C PHE A 335 -1.80 -18.89 0.28
N TYR A 336 -1.07 -18.93 1.39
CA TYR A 336 -0.68 -20.17 2.04
C TYR A 336 -1.03 -20.18 3.53
N ARG A 337 -1.40 -21.35 4.05
CA ARG A 337 -1.67 -21.58 5.47
C ARG A 337 -0.86 -22.75 6.00
N SER A 338 -0.28 -22.59 7.16
CA SER A 338 0.27 -23.64 8.01
C SER A 338 -0.64 -23.83 9.23
N ASN A 339 -0.82 -25.07 9.67
CA ASN A 339 -1.51 -25.44 10.90
C ASN A 339 -0.60 -26.20 11.89
N ASP A 340 0.69 -26.22 11.63
CA ASP A 340 1.70 -26.97 12.39
C ASP A 340 2.88 -26.09 12.83
N GLY A 341 2.62 -24.81 13.05
CA GLY A 341 3.61 -23.86 13.54
C GLY A 341 4.61 -23.41 12.48
N GLY A 342 4.21 -23.42 11.20
CA GLY A 342 5.03 -22.96 10.10
C GLY A 342 5.95 -24.02 9.51
N ARG A 343 5.74 -25.32 9.82
CA ARG A 343 6.56 -26.42 9.27
C ARG A 343 6.12 -26.80 7.86
N THR A 344 4.82 -26.95 7.64
CA THR A 344 4.26 -27.24 6.32
C THR A 344 3.23 -26.18 5.94
N PHE A 345 3.13 -25.89 4.64
CA PHE A 345 2.20 -24.89 4.11
C PHE A 345 1.36 -25.51 2.98
N THR A 346 0.06 -25.24 3.04
CA THR A 346 -0.90 -25.63 1.99
C THR A 346 -1.46 -24.35 1.35
N GLY A 347 -1.58 -24.35 0.03
CA GLY A 347 -2.19 -23.23 -0.71
C GLY A 347 -3.69 -23.13 -0.42
N ILE A 348 -4.15 -21.90 -0.27
CA ILE A 348 -5.57 -21.53 -0.23
C ILE A 348 -5.91 -20.91 -1.58
N GLY A 349 -6.98 -21.39 -2.23
CA GLY A 349 -7.47 -20.79 -3.46
C GLY A 349 -8.08 -19.43 -3.19
N VAL A 350 -7.62 -18.42 -3.91
CA VAL A 350 -8.14 -17.04 -3.92
C VAL A 350 -8.51 -16.65 -5.35
N PRO A 351 -9.41 -15.68 -5.54
CA PRO A 351 -9.88 -15.30 -6.88
C PRO A 351 -8.78 -14.76 -7.81
N HIS A 352 -7.73 -14.16 -7.26
CA HIS A 352 -6.58 -13.65 -8.02
C HIS A 352 -5.27 -13.92 -7.27
N GLY A 353 -4.17 -14.01 -8.01
CA GLY A 353 -2.83 -14.14 -7.43
C GLY A 353 -2.26 -12.82 -6.93
N ASP A 354 -1.00 -12.88 -6.47
CA ASP A 354 -0.25 -11.72 -6.01
C ASP A 354 -0.88 -11.04 -4.78
N ASN A 355 -0.78 -11.75 -3.64
CA ASN A 355 -1.49 -11.40 -2.41
C ASN A 355 -0.67 -10.43 -1.54
N HIS A 356 -1.30 -9.36 -1.04
CA HIS A 356 -0.63 -8.23 -0.40
C HIS A 356 -0.94 -8.05 1.07
N ASP A 357 -2.20 -8.16 1.47
CA ASP A 357 -2.61 -7.90 2.86
C ASP A 357 -3.72 -8.85 3.31
N LEU A 358 -3.79 -9.08 4.61
CA LEU A 358 -4.77 -9.96 5.25
C LEU A 358 -5.19 -9.37 6.59
N TRP A 359 -6.49 -9.30 6.81
CA TRP A 359 -7.09 -9.09 8.11
C TRP A 359 -7.93 -10.31 8.49
N ILE A 360 -7.77 -10.77 9.73
CA ILE A 360 -8.52 -11.89 10.31
C ILE A 360 -9.24 -11.37 11.54
N ALA A 361 -10.53 -11.66 11.67
CA ALA A 361 -11.33 -11.21 12.80
C ALA A 361 -10.80 -11.81 14.12
N PRO A 362 -10.56 -10.98 15.15
CA PRO A 362 -10.00 -11.46 16.42
C PRO A 362 -10.90 -12.44 17.16
N ASP A 363 -12.20 -12.35 16.95
CA ASP A 363 -13.24 -13.17 17.59
C ASP A 363 -13.58 -14.44 16.79
N ASP A 364 -13.49 -14.38 15.44
CA ASP A 364 -13.82 -15.49 14.54
C ASP A 364 -12.80 -15.59 13.38
N PRO A 365 -11.83 -16.50 13.43
CA PRO A 365 -10.84 -16.65 12.37
C PRO A 365 -11.39 -17.16 11.03
N ASN A 366 -12.66 -17.56 10.97
CA ASN A 366 -13.31 -17.85 9.69
C ASN A 366 -13.67 -16.58 8.90
N ARG A 367 -13.80 -15.44 9.60
CA ARG A 367 -14.10 -14.15 8.99
C ARG A 367 -12.81 -13.41 8.68
N MET A 368 -12.55 -13.20 7.41
CA MET A 368 -11.32 -12.55 6.94
C MET A 368 -11.54 -11.75 5.66
N ILE A 369 -10.67 -10.82 5.40
CA ILE A 369 -10.53 -10.13 4.13
C ILE A 369 -9.07 -10.18 3.71
N GLU A 370 -8.83 -10.52 2.45
CA GLU A 370 -7.51 -10.46 1.84
C GLU A 370 -7.51 -9.52 0.64
N SER A 371 -6.32 -9.06 0.21
CA SER A 371 -6.12 -8.23 -0.98
C SER A 371 -5.04 -8.79 -1.89
N ASN A 372 -5.28 -8.59 -3.20
CA ASN A 372 -4.40 -9.08 -4.26
C ASN A 372 -4.40 -8.12 -5.47
N ASP A 373 -3.74 -8.51 -6.57
CA ASP A 373 -3.69 -7.68 -7.77
C ASP A 373 -5.02 -7.59 -8.53
N GLY A 374 -6.02 -8.39 -8.16
CA GLY A 374 -7.39 -8.32 -8.70
C GLY A 374 -8.38 -7.60 -7.80
N GLY A 375 -8.01 -7.18 -6.58
CA GLY A 375 -8.93 -6.47 -5.67
C GLY A 375 -8.86 -6.97 -4.23
N ALA A 376 -10.02 -6.97 -3.57
CA ALA A 376 -10.18 -7.47 -2.20
C ALA A 376 -11.31 -8.49 -2.13
N ASN A 377 -11.13 -9.53 -1.32
CA ASN A 377 -12.07 -10.62 -1.17
C ASN A 377 -12.38 -10.91 0.29
N VAL A 378 -13.65 -11.07 0.62
CA VAL A 378 -14.13 -11.42 1.96
C VAL A 378 -14.47 -12.91 2.04
N SER A 379 -14.06 -13.56 3.12
CA SER A 379 -14.43 -14.94 3.44
C SER A 379 -15.06 -15.01 4.83
N TYR A 380 -16.05 -15.89 4.97
CA TYR A 380 -16.72 -16.23 6.24
C TYR A 380 -16.53 -17.70 6.63
N ASN A 381 -15.60 -18.39 5.96
CA ASN A 381 -15.39 -19.82 6.18
C ASN A 381 -13.90 -20.20 6.18
N GLY A 382 -13.02 -19.26 6.59
CA GLY A 382 -11.59 -19.51 6.73
C GLY A 382 -10.86 -19.67 5.40
N GLY A 383 -11.30 -18.95 4.37
CA GLY A 383 -10.67 -18.96 3.04
C GLY A 383 -11.08 -20.15 2.16
N ARG A 384 -12.14 -20.90 2.53
CA ARG A 384 -12.66 -21.99 1.66
C ARG A 384 -13.44 -21.46 0.47
N SER A 385 -14.06 -20.32 0.60
CA SER A 385 -14.66 -19.54 -0.47
C SER A 385 -14.55 -18.04 -0.18
N TRP A 386 -14.64 -17.24 -1.23
CA TRP A 386 -14.45 -15.79 -1.19
C TRP A 386 -15.56 -15.07 -1.93
N SER A 387 -15.79 -13.78 -1.60
CA SER A 387 -16.64 -12.90 -2.39
C SER A 387 -16.08 -12.70 -3.79
N GLU A 388 -16.93 -12.29 -4.72
CA GLU A 388 -16.50 -11.93 -6.09
C GLU A 388 -15.60 -10.69 -6.10
N GLN A 389 -14.81 -10.55 -7.16
CA GLN A 389 -13.99 -9.37 -7.44
C GLN A 389 -14.67 -8.52 -8.51
N ASP A 390 -15.74 -7.88 -8.14
CA ASP A 390 -16.53 -6.99 -9.00
C ASP A 390 -16.41 -5.52 -8.58
N GLN A 391 -15.34 -5.19 -7.82
CA GLN A 391 -15.09 -3.81 -7.42
C GLN A 391 -14.90 -2.94 -8.67
N PRO A 392 -15.43 -1.70 -8.64
CA PRO A 392 -15.31 -0.78 -9.77
C PRO A 392 -13.94 -0.08 -9.81
N THR A 393 -12.88 -0.88 -9.69
CA THR A 393 -11.49 -0.47 -9.73
C THR A 393 -10.76 -1.22 -10.85
N ALA A 394 -9.91 -0.53 -11.58
CA ALA A 394 -9.08 -1.14 -12.61
C ALA A 394 -7.89 -0.24 -12.90
N GLN A 395 -6.71 -0.83 -13.09
CA GLN A 395 -5.53 -0.07 -13.47
C GLN A 395 -5.32 -0.16 -14.98
N PHE A 396 -5.68 0.92 -15.71
CA PHE A 396 -5.45 1.03 -17.12
C PHE A 396 -4.24 1.91 -17.43
N TYR A 397 -3.41 1.49 -18.38
CA TYR A 397 -2.28 2.29 -18.85
C TYR A 397 -2.66 3.27 -19.94
N ARG A 398 -3.55 2.87 -20.83
CA ARG A 398 -3.97 3.65 -21.99
C ARG A 398 -5.45 3.41 -22.29
N VAL A 399 -6.04 4.37 -22.97
CA VAL A 399 -7.42 4.33 -23.41
C VAL A 399 -7.45 4.64 -24.93
N ALA A 400 -8.25 3.89 -25.67
CA ALA A 400 -8.60 4.16 -27.04
C ALA A 400 -10.12 4.07 -27.24
N VAL A 401 -10.64 4.66 -28.29
CA VAL A 401 -12.05 4.58 -28.69
C VAL A 401 -12.16 4.25 -30.18
N ASP A 402 -13.25 3.60 -30.57
CA ASP A 402 -13.62 3.41 -31.98
C ASP A 402 -14.58 4.49 -32.48
N ASN A 403 -15.00 4.36 -33.73
CA ASN A 403 -15.95 5.28 -34.40
C ASN A 403 -17.38 4.73 -34.45
N ASP A 404 -17.68 3.66 -33.76
CA ASP A 404 -19.02 3.09 -33.68
C ASP A 404 -20.01 4.01 -32.96
N PHE A 405 -21.30 3.77 -33.13
CA PHE A 405 -22.34 4.45 -32.38
C PHE A 405 -23.31 3.43 -31.76
N PRO A 406 -23.36 3.31 -30.43
CA PRO A 406 -22.47 3.95 -29.43
C PRO A 406 -21.00 3.51 -29.60
N TYR A 407 -20.07 4.43 -29.40
CA TYR A 407 -18.64 4.08 -29.44
C TYR A 407 -18.24 3.14 -28.28
N HIS A 408 -17.16 2.41 -28.48
CA HIS A 408 -16.59 1.55 -27.45
C HIS A 408 -15.28 2.16 -26.93
N ILE A 409 -14.97 1.80 -25.70
CA ILE A 409 -13.75 2.20 -25.01
C ILE A 409 -12.90 0.94 -24.84
N TYR A 410 -11.61 1.07 -25.12
CA TYR A 410 -10.64 -0.01 -25.09
C TYR A 410 -9.50 0.32 -24.11
N GLY A 411 -9.00 -0.69 -23.41
CA GLY A 411 -7.85 -0.53 -22.55
C GLY A 411 -7.26 -1.86 -22.11
N ALA A 412 -5.93 -1.89 -21.96
CA ALA A 412 -5.23 -3.00 -21.35
C ALA A 412 -5.16 -2.75 -19.83
N GLN A 413 -5.73 -3.67 -19.05
CA GLN A 413 -5.77 -3.60 -17.59
C GLN A 413 -4.59 -4.35 -17.00
N GLN A 414 -3.85 -3.73 -16.10
CA GLN A 414 -2.76 -4.37 -15.36
C GLN A 414 -3.25 -5.64 -14.66
N ASP A 415 -2.47 -6.71 -14.76
CA ASP A 415 -2.69 -8.04 -14.17
C ASP A 415 -4.00 -8.73 -14.61
N ASN A 416 -4.64 -8.19 -15.64
CA ASN A 416 -5.86 -8.73 -16.26
C ASN A 416 -5.71 -8.73 -17.78
N SER A 417 -6.81 -8.73 -18.53
CA SER A 417 -6.79 -8.72 -19.99
C SER A 417 -7.09 -7.34 -20.54
N THR A 418 -6.89 -7.17 -21.85
CA THR A 418 -7.35 -6.00 -22.59
C THR A 418 -8.85 -6.10 -22.84
N VAL A 419 -9.59 -5.06 -22.49
CA VAL A 419 -11.05 -5.02 -22.60
C VAL A 419 -11.55 -4.04 -23.64
N ARG A 420 -12.71 -4.36 -24.19
CA ARG A 420 -13.62 -3.47 -24.93
C ARG A 420 -14.90 -3.34 -24.14
N ILE A 421 -15.36 -2.11 -23.89
CA ILE A 421 -16.59 -1.82 -23.17
C ILE A 421 -17.43 -0.80 -23.95
N ALA A 422 -18.74 -1.03 -24.05
CA ALA A 422 -19.63 -0.09 -24.69
C ALA A 422 -19.75 1.21 -23.87
N SER A 423 -19.72 2.37 -24.55
CA SER A 423 -19.93 3.66 -23.86
C SER A 423 -21.37 3.81 -23.38
N ARG A 424 -22.32 3.11 -24.00
CA ARG A 424 -23.75 3.05 -23.65
C ARG A 424 -24.31 1.70 -24.05
N THR A 425 -25.35 1.26 -23.33
CA THR A 425 -26.17 0.10 -23.66
C THR A 425 -27.64 0.50 -23.80
N THR A 426 -28.46 -0.41 -24.25
CA THR A 426 -29.92 -0.23 -24.24
C THR A 426 -30.54 -0.46 -22.86
N GLY A 427 -29.78 -1.01 -21.92
CA GLY A 427 -30.16 -1.18 -20.54
C GLY A 427 -29.97 0.08 -19.68
N GLY A 428 -30.42 0.04 -18.45
CA GLY A 428 -30.23 1.14 -17.49
C GLY A 428 -28.82 1.22 -16.90
N SER A 429 -27.99 0.20 -17.12
CA SER A 429 -26.61 0.07 -16.61
C SER A 429 -25.71 -0.63 -17.63
N ILE A 430 -24.40 -0.58 -17.40
CA ILE A 430 -23.40 -1.38 -18.10
C ILE A 430 -23.02 -2.52 -17.16
N ASN A 431 -23.24 -3.76 -17.59
CA ASN A 431 -23.03 -4.97 -16.81
C ASN A 431 -21.86 -5.79 -17.36
N ARG A 432 -21.63 -6.97 -16.77
CA ARG A 432 -20.54 -7.87 -17.16
C ARG A 432 -20.66 -8.34 -18.61
N GLU A 433 -21.84 -8.54 -19.12
CA GLU A 433 -22.12 -8.94 -20.50
C GLU A 433 -21.87 -7.82 -21.55
N ASP A 434 -21.65 -6.59 -21.09
CA ASP A 434 -21.43 -5.43 -21.96
C ASP A 434 -19.94 -5.14 -22.21
N TRP A 435 -19.04 -5.93 -21.64
CA TRP A 435 -17.63 -5.82 -21.91
C TRP A 435 -17.03 -7.17 -22.31
N PHE A 436 -15.98 -7.13 -23.13
CA PHE A 436 -15.37 -8.30 -23.73
C PHE A 436 -13.85 -8.24 -23.60
N ASP A 437 -13.22 -9.41 -23.40
CA ASP A 437 -11.78 -9.56 -23.58
C ASP A 437 -11.47 -9.52 -25.08
N VAL A 438 -10.62 -8.58 -25.49
CA VAL A 438 -10.26 -8.34 -26.89
C VAL A 438 -8.77 -8.50 -27.17
N GLY A 439 -8.00 -8.91 -26.19
CA GLY A 439 -6.58 -9.19 -26.34
C GLY A 439 -5.94 -9.63 -25.05
N GLY A 440 -4.84 -10.37 -25.17
CA GLY A 440 -3.95 -10.66 -24.07
C GLY A 440 -3.09 -9.44 -23.71
N GLY A 441 -2.39 -9.53 -22.58
CA GLY A 441 -1.50 -8.48 -22.14
C GLY A 441 -2.15 -7.46 -21.22
N GLU A 442 -1.30 -6.80 -20.46
CA GLU A 442 -1.69 -6.03 -19.28
C GLU A 442 -1.21 -4.57 -19.29
N SER A 443 -0.45 -4.15 -20.29
CA SER A 443 0.18 -2.82 -20.29
C SER A 443 0.36 -2.20 -21.67
N GLY A 444 -0.31 -2.76 -22.68
CA GLY A 444 -0.14 -2.39 -24.07
C GLY A 444 -0.97 -1.20 -24.52
N TRP A 445 -0.71 -0.79 -25.76
CA TRP A 445 -1.60 0.04 -26.55
C TRP A 445 -2.57 -0.86 -27.29
N ILE A 446 -3.78 -0.35 -27.52
CA ILE A 446 -4.74 -0.98 -28.40
C ILE A 446 -5.19 0.04 -29.45
N ALA A 447 -5.28 -0.42 -30.69
CA ALA A 447 -5.74 0.38 -31.82
C ALA A 447 -6.91 -0.36 -32.46
N PRO A 448 -8.16 0.04 -32.17
CA PRO A 448 -9.31 -0.50 -32.89
C PRO A 448 -9.21 -0.12 -34.36
N SER A 449 -9.64 -1.04 -35.25
CA SER A 449 -9.75 -0.74 -36.69
C SER A 449 -10.81 0.32 -36.89
N PRO A 450 -10.56 1.29 -37.80
CA PRO A 450 -11.56 2.33 -38.19
C PRO A 450 -12.84 1.73 -38.77
#